data_7f6bb292d4305fab199f91c9ba0ab1a1
#
_entry.id   7f6bb292d4305fab199f91c9ba0ab1a1
#
_cell.length_a   1.000
_cell.length_b   1.000
_cell.length_c   1.000
_cell.angle_alpha   90.00
_cell.angle_beta   90.00
_cell.angle_gamma   90.00
#
_symmetry.space_group_name_H-M   'P 1'
#
loop_
_entity.id
_entity.type
_entity.pdbx_description
1 polymer ?
#
loop_
_entity_poly.entity_id
_entity_poly.type
_entity_poly.pdbx_seq_one_letter_code
_entity_poly.pdbx_strand_id
1 'polypeptide(L)'
;MFKSIQAVAKRPNSRWWLSAAAGLAFTVTGTINAAKAEDTIKIGILHSLSGTMAISETTLKDVMLMLIDEQNKKGGLLGKKLEAVVVDPASNWPLFAEKARELISKDKVAVVFGCWTSVSRKSVLPVFKELNSILFYPVQYEGEESERNVFYTGAAPNQQAIPAVDYLMSKDGGSAKRWVLEGTDYVYPRTTNKILEAYLKQKGVKDEDIMINYTPFGFSDWQTEVSKIKAFGSAGKKTAVVSTINGDANVPFYKELGNQGIKATDIPVVAFSVGEEELAGLDTKPLVGHLAAWNYFESIKTPANAAFIKQWHAFTKNDKRTTNDPMEAHYIGFNMWVKAVEKVKSTDADKVIEALPGIEAPNLTGGTSKMLPNHHITKPVFIGEVRGDGQFDVVWKTKGVVPGDAWSDYLPGSKDLDADWVTLKCGNYNRVTKKCGGQGS
;
A
#
# COMPACT_ATOMS: atom_id res chain seq x y z
N MET A 1 45.98 -31.62 44.39
CA MET A 1 47.15 -31.08 45.09
C MET A 1 46.86 -29.64 45.37
N PHE A 2 46.51 -29.30 46.61
CA PHE A 2 47.22 -28.51 47.64
C PHE A 2 47.50 -27.06 47.18
N LYS A 3 47.18 -25.98 47.88
CA LYS A 3 46.85 -25.73 49.33
C LYS A 3 46.25 -24.35 49.45
N SER A 4 45.31 -24.24 50.39
CA SER A 4 44.83 -23.03 51.07
C SER A 4 45.97 -22.36 51.88
N ILE A 5 45.89 -21.02 52.04
CA ILE A 5 46.39 -20.38 53.27
C ILE A 5 45.43 -19.22 53.67
N GLN A 6 44.86 -19.36 54.84
CA GLN A 6 44.25 -18.29 55.67
C GLN A 6 45.33 -17.59 56.49
N ALA A 7 45.15 -16.29 56.78
CA ALA A 7 45.70 -15.63 57.97
C ALA A 7 44.83 -14.39 58.23
N VAL A 8 44.18 -14.30 59.22
CA VAL A 8 43.82 -14.03 60.59
C VAL A 8 44.59 -12.80 61.20
N ALA A 9 43.72 -11.82 61.54
CA ALA A 9 43.67 -10.94 62.69
C ALA A 9 44.76 -9.88 62.95
N LYS A 10 44.31 -8.65 63.27
CA LYS A 10 44.29 -8.09 64.66
C LYS A 10 43.70 -6.67 64.63
N ARG A 11 42.74 -6.44 65.54
CA ARG A 11 42.38 -5.09 66.06
C ARG A 11 43.38 -4.68 67.15
N PRO A 12 43.52 -3.34 67.41
CA PRO A 12 43.25 -2.87 68.75
C PRO A 12 42.39 -1.60 68.83
N ASN A 13 41.72 -1.52 70.00
CA ASN A 13 40.90 -0.42 70.48
C ASN A 13 41.74 0.77 70.91
N SER A 14 41.15 1.99 70.86
CA SER A 14 41.06 3.01 71.93
C SER A 14 40.47 4.31 71.35
N ARG A 15 39.37 4.72 71.83
CA ARG A 15 38.92 5.61 72.92
C ARG A 15 39.11 7.11 72.65
N TRP A 16 37.91 7.77 72.52
CA TRP A 16 37.57 9.14 72.96
C TRP A 16 38.18 10.34 72.25
N TRP A 17 37.23 11.14 71.64
CA TRP A 17 37.00 12.55 72.09
C TRP A 17 35.65 12.99 71.45
N LEU A 18 34.73 13.49 72.31
CA LEU A 18 33.51 14.19 71.96
C LEU A 18 33.88 15.61 71.47
N SER A 19 33.33 16.00 70.32
CA SER A 19 33.19 17.42 69.96
C SER A 19 31.88 17.59 69.25
N ALA A 20 30.98 18.33 69.88
CA ALA A 20 29.70 18.75 69.28
C ALA A 20 29.97 19.77 68.16
N ALA A 21 29.48 19.49 66.96
CA ALA A 21 29.33 20.50 65.92
C ALA A 21 27.91 20.36 65.35
N ALA A 22 27.11 21.41 65.54
CA ALA A 22 25.80 21.58 64.96
C ALA A 22 25.94 21.67 63.44
N GLY A 23 25.55 20.63 62.72
CA GLY A 23 25.50 20.61 61.28
C GLY A 23 24.09 20.88 60.79
N LEU A 24 23.87 22.01 60.12
CA LEU A 24 22.65 22.29 59.31
C LEU A 24 22.45 21.18 58.35
N ALA A 25 21.34 20.41 58.46
CA ALA A 25 20.86 19.49 57.46
C ALA A 25 20.22 20.31 56.38
N PHE A 26 20.91 20.54 55.26
CA PHE A 26 20.31 20.95 53.99
C PHE A 26 19.58 19.72 53.40
N THR A 27 18.28 19.64 53.63
CA THR A 27 17.42 18.73 52.86
C THR A 27 17.30 19.29 51.43
N VAL A 28 18.15 18.79 50.52
CA VAL A 28 17.93 18.95 49.08
C VAL A 28 16.77 18.05 48.74
N THR A 29 15.56 18.59 48.77
CA THR A 29 14.40 17.99 48.11
C THR A 29 14.62 18.08 46.59
N GLY A 30 15.37 17.12 46.03
CA GLY A 30 15.43 16.90 44.62
C GLY A 30 14.01 16.48 44.16
N THR A 31 13.25 17.40 43.60
CA THR A 31 12.09 17.06 42.80
C THR A 31 12.59 16.26 41.62
N ILE A 32 12.51 14.94 41.73
CA ILE A 32 12.58 14.07 40.56
C ILE A 32 11.34 14.43 39.72
N ASN A 33 11.50 15.36 38.79
CA ASN A 33 10.56 15.48 37.69
C ASN A 33 10.67 14.16 36.92
N ALA A 34 9.85 13.17 37.31
CA ALA A 34 9.53 12.08 36.42
C ALA A 34 9.00 12.74 35.15
N ALA A 35 9.80 12.71 34.07
CA ALA A 35 9.36 13.16 32.78
C ALA A 35 8.06 12.38 32.49
N LYS A 36 6.91 13.09 32.56
CA LYS A 36 5.62 12.53 32.23
C LYS A 36 5.80 12.07 30.79
N ALA A 37 5.66 10.76 30.54
CA ALA A 37 5.70 10.24 29.20
C ALA A 37 4.80 11.11 28.34
N GLU A 38 5.35 11.69 27.26
CA GLU A 38 4.59 12.57 26.37
C GLU A 38 3.40 11.77 25.86
N ASP A 39 2.17 12.23 26.08
CA ASP A 39 0.97 11.53 25.67
C ASP A 39 0.86 11.68 24.14
N THR A 40 1.31 10.67 23.41
CA THR A 40 1.37 10.63 21.95
C THR A 40 0.16 9.90 21.34
N ILE A 41 -0.18 10.20 20.09
CA ILE A 41 -1.08 9.38 19.27
C ILE A 41 -0.22 8.46 18.43
N LYS A 42 -0.30 7.16 18.68
CA LYS A 42 0.48 6.15 17.96
C LYS A 42 -0.17 5.76 16.66
N ILE A 43 0.65 5.66 15.61
CA ILE A 43 0.26 5.24 14.26
C ILE A 43 1.05 3.99 13.89
N GLY A 44 0.35 2.90 13.59
CA GLY A 44 0.96 1.66 13.12
C GLY A 44 1.35 1.75 11.64
N ILE A 45 2.56 1.30 11.33
CA ILE A 45 3.08 1.17 9.96
C ILE A 45 3.41 -0.31 9.74
N LEU A 46 2.62 -0.97 8.89
CA LEU A 46 2.65 -2.41 8.68
C LEU A 46 3.02 -2.69 7.22
N HIS A 47 4.32 -2.68 6.93
CA HIS A 47 4.88 -2.92 5.61
C HIS A 47 6.07 -3.89 5.67
N SER A 48 6.19 -4.77 4.68
CA SER A 48 7.33 -5.68 4.55
C SER A 48 8.60 -4.89 4.22
N LEU A 49 9.58 -4.96 5.13
CA LEU A 49 10.90 -4.32 4.98
C LEU A 49 11.95 -5.35 4.54
N SER A 50 11.56 -6.61 4.51
CA SER A 50 12.34 -7.77 4.05
C SER A 50 11.47 -8.76 3.27
N GLY A 51 12.10 -9.70 2.54
CA GLY A 51 11.41 -10.68 1.69
C GLY A 51 11.02 -10.13 0.31
N THR A 52 10.18 -10.87 -0.42
CA THR A 52 9.86 -10.65 -1.84
C THR A 52 9.16 -9.33 -2.13
N MET A 53 8.49 -8.73 -1.13
CA MET A 53 7.76 -7.47 -1.29
C MET A 53 8.54 -6.23 -0.82
N ALA A 54 9.74 -6.40 -0.26
CA ALA A 54 10.53 -5.28 0.27
C ALA A 54 10.84 -4.21 -0.78
N ILE A 55 11.03 -4.61 -2.04
CA ILE A 55 11.29 -3.71 -3.18
C ILE A 55 10.18 -2.65 -3.34
N SER A 56 8.92 -3.03 -3.07
CA SER A 56 7.76 -2.15 -3.20
C SER A 56 7.34 -1.49 -1.89
N GLU A 57 7.53 -2.17 -0.74
CA GLU A 57 6.96 -1.73 0.54
C GLU A 57 7.89 -0.85 1.40
N THR A 58 9.21 -0.93 1.22
CA THR A 58 10.14 -0.17 2.05
C THR A 58 9.93 1.35 1.93
N THR A 59 9.67 1.84 0.73
CA THR A 59 9.41 3.25 0.47
C THR A 59 8.11 3.73 1.10
N LEU A 60 7.12 2.84 1.27
CA LEU A 60 5.84 3.17 1.91
C LEU A 60 5.98 3.41 3.41
N LYS A 61 6.87 2.68 4.09
CA LYS A 61 7.24 2.99 5.48
C LYS A 61 7.87 4.39 5.54
N ASP A 62 8.79 4.73 4.64
CA ASP A 62 9.49 6.01 4.65
C ASP A 62 8.54 7.19 4.41
N VAL A 63 7.59 7.07 3.47
CA VAL A 63 6.61 8.14 3.23
C VAL A 63 5.70 8.36 4.43
N MET A 64 5.28 7.30 5.12
CA MET A 64 4.50 7.44 6.34
C MET A 64 5.27 8.15 7.46
N LEU A 65 6.57 7.86 7.61
CA LEU A 65 7.43 8.57 8.56
C LEU A 65 7.53 10.06 8.20
N MET A 66 7.66 10.39 6.93
CA MET A 66 7.66 11.77 6.45
C MET A 66 6.34 12.49 6.77
N LEU A 67 5.20 11.85 6.50
CA LEU A 67 3.88 12.44 6.75
C LEU A 67 3.64 12.70 8.24
N ILE A 68 4.07 11.79 9.10
CA ILE A 68 4.00 11.93 10.56
C ILE A 68 4.89 13.09 11.03
N ASP A 69 6.13 13.17 10.54
CA ASP A 69 7.06 14.25 10.85
C ASP A 69 6.48 15.63 10.47
N GLU A 70 5.91 15.72 9.25
CA GLU A 70 5.29 16.95 8.76
C GLU A 70 4.04 17.36 9.56
N GLN A 71 3.22 16.39 9.98
CA GLN A 71 2.08 16.68 10.86
C GLN A 71 2.56 17.17 12.24
N ASN A 72 3.64 16.59 12.76
CA ASN A 72 4.23 17.02 14.02
C ASN A 72 4.82 18.44 13.95
N LYS A 73 5.44 18.81 12.82
CA LYS A 73 5.90 20.19 12.57
C LYS A 73 4.76 21.21 12.55
N LYS A 74 3.55 20.77 12.17
CA LYS A 74 2.32 21.58 12.19
C LYS A 74 1.66 21.66 13.58
N GLY A 75 2.23 21.01 14.60
CA GLY A 75 1.71 21.00 15.96
C GLY A 75 1.04 19.68 16.39
N GLY A 76 1.20 18.62 15.61
CA GLY A 76 0.64 17.30 15.91
C GLY A 76 -0.85 17.18 15.57
N LEU A 77 -1.60 16.44 16.39
CA LEU A 77 -3.02 16.18 16.21
C LEU A 77 -3.71 16.18 17.58
N LEU A 78 -4.80 16.95 17.72
CA LEU A 78 -5.49 17.15 19.01
C LEU A 78 -4.56 17.61 20.15
N GLY A 79 -3.54 18.41 19.83
CA GLY A 79 -2.56 18.89 20.81
C GLY A 79 -1.53 17.86 21.25
N LYS A 80 -1.46 16.71 20.60
CA LYS A 80 -0.51 15.62 20.87
C LYS A 80 0.40 15.39 19.68
N LYS A 81 1.64 14.97 19.94
CA LYS A 81 2.53 14.47 18.87
C LYS A 81 2.06 13.13 18.34
N LEU A 82 2.32 12.89 17.07
CA LEU A 82 2.16 11.58 16.45
C LEU A 82 3.45 10.77 16.63
N GLU A 83 3.30 9.50 16.95
CA GLU A 83 4.40 8.54 17.13
C GLU A 83 4.22 7.37 16.16
N ALA A 84 5.23 7.10 15.34
CA ALA A 84 5.22 5.96 14.43
C ALA A 84 5.63 4.68 15.17
N VAL A 85 4.84 3.62 15.01
CA VAL A 85 5.18 2.25 15.43
C VAL A 85 5.35 1.40 14.17
N VAL A 86 6.59 1.10 13.81
CA VAL A 86 6.95 0.38 12.59
C VAL A 86 7.18 -1.08 12.90
N VAL A 87 6.57 -1.96 12.12
CA VAL A 87 6.78 -3.42 12.19
C VAL A 87 7.10 -3.98 10.82
N ASP A 88 7.93 -5.03 10.77
CA ASP A 88 8.27 -5.78 9.57
C ASP A 88 7.63 -7.17 9.61
N PRO A 89 6.60 -7.45 8.81
CA PRO A 89 6.04 -8.79 8.65
C PRO A 89 6.80 -9.66 7.62
N ALA A 90 7.93 -9.20 7.10
CA ALA A 90 8.90 -9.95 6.30
C ALA A 90 8.29 -10.73 5.11
N SER A 91 7.31 -10.16 4.40
CA SER A 91 6.56 -10.79 3.31
C SER A 91 5.93 -12.16 3.69
N ASN A 92 5.65 -12.35 4.98
CA ASN A 92 5.05 -13.56 5.53
C ASN A 92 3.60 -13.27 5.96
N TRP A 93 2.64 -13.85 5.28
CA TRP A 93 1.22 -13.52 5.46
C TRP A 93 0.67 -13.82 6.86
N PRO A 94 0.96 -14.97 7.51
CA PRO A 94 0.63 -15.18 8.91
C PRO A 94 1.24 -14.13 9.85
N LEU A 95 2.48 -13.72 9.61
CA LEU A 95 3.16 -12.72 10.43
C LEU A 95 2.52 -11.33 10.30
N PHE A 96 1.90 -11.00 9.16
CA PHE A 96 1.09 -9.78 9.05
C PHE A 96 -0.03 -9.73 10.11
N ALA A 97 -0.77 -10.82 10.28
CA ALA A 97 -1.85 -10.89 11.27
C ALA A 97 -1.32 -10.78 12.72
N GLU A 98 -0.19 -11.43 13.01
CA GLU A 98 0.47 -11.34 14.31
C GLU A 98 0.92 -9.90 14.59
N LYS A 99 1.59 -9.25 13.64
CA LYS A 99 2.06 -7.87 13.77
C LYS A 99 0.91 -6.86 13.84
N ALA A 100 -0.18 -7.07 13.11
CA ALA A 100 -1.38 -6.26 13.26
C ALA A 100 -1.94 -6.36 14.68
N ARG A 101 -2.03 -7.56 15.23
CA ARG A 101 -2.49 -7.77 16.62
C ARG A 101 -1.56 -7.12 17.64
N GLU A 102 -0.25 -7.18 17.44
CA GLU A 102 0.75 -6.50 18.29
C GLU A 102 0.52 -4.99 18.28
N LEU A 103 0.44 -4.37 17.09
CA LEU A 103 0.19 -2.93 16.95
C LEU A 103 -1.09 -2.47 17.66
N ILE A 104 -2.18 -3.22 17.51
CA ILE A 104 -3.48 -2.82 18.04
C ILE A 104 -3.59 -3.12 19.54
N SER A 105 -3.25 -4.34 19.98
CA SER A 105 -3.52 -4.77 21.35
C SER A 105 -2.42 -4.39 22.34
N LYS A 106 -1.14 -4.41 21.93
CA LYS A 106 0.01 -4.10 22.77
C LYS A 106 0.40 -2.63 22.67
N ASP A 107 0.63 -2.15 21.44
CA ASP A 107 1.15 -0.79 21.22
C ASP A 107 0.06 0.27 21.27
N LYS A 108 -1.24 -0.15 21.14
CA LYS A 108 -2.42 0.71 21.23
C LYS A 108 -2.42 1.81 20.15
N VAL A 109 -2.07 1.45 18.93
CA VAL A 109 -2.11 2.41 17.81
C VAL A 109 -3.55 2.83 17.50
N ALA A 110 -3.74 4.09 17.13
CA ALA A 110 -5.04 4.65 16.79
C ALA A 110 -5.51 4.26 15.38
N VAL A 111 -4.57 3.94 14.51
CA VAL A 111 -4.79 3.60 13.10
C VAL A 111 -3.58 2.83 12.59
N VAL A 112 -3.77 1.98 11.59
CA VAL A 112 -2.68 1.31 10.86
C VAL A 112 -2.72 1.72 9.39
N PHE A 113 -1.56 2.04 8.85
CA PHE A 113 -1.31 2.21 7.43
C PHE A 113 -0.45 1.06 6.96
N GLY A 114 -0.90 0.29 5.96
CA GLY A 114 -0.10 -0.86 5.61
C GLY A 114 -0.72 -1.86 4.66
N CYS A 115 -0.02 -2.98 4.54
CA CYS A 115 -0.17 -4.04 3.58
C CYS A 115 0.15 -3.58 2.15
N TRP A 116 0.51 -4.54 1.31
CA TRP A 116 0.59 -4.39 -0.14
C TRP A 116 -0.28 -5.42 -0.83
N THR A 117 0.01 -6.69 -0.60
CA THR A 117 -0.70 -7.78 -1.27
C THR A 117 -2.10 -7.97 -0.72
N SER A 118 -3.04 -8.39 -1.57
CA SER A 118 -4.39 -8.74 -1.11
C SER A 118 -4.38 -9.89 -0.11
N VAL A 119 -3.42 -10.83 -0.23
CA VAL A 119 -3.29 -11.91 0.74
C VAL A 119 -2.83 -11.40 2.12
N SER A 120 -1.93 -10.41 2.19
CA SER A 120 -1.56 -9.79 3.47
C SER A 120 -2.74 -9.04 4.08
N ARG A 121 -3.49 -8.25 3.28
CA ARG A 121 -4.72 -7.59 3.74
C ARG A 121 -5.73 -8.60 4.27
N LYS A 122 -6.04 -9.65 3.52
CA LYS A 122 -6.99 -10.69 3.95
C LYS A 122 -6.54 -11.41 5.24
N SER A 123 -5.25 -11.57 5.46
CA SER A 123 -4.71 -12.14 6.70
C SER A 123 -4.98 -11.26 7.92
N VAL A 124 -4.99 -9.93 7.77
CA VAL A 124 -5.21 -9.00 8.89
C VAL A 124 -6.67 -8.65 9.13
N LEU A 125 -7.58 -8.83 8.15
CA LEU A 125 -8.99 -8.48 8.29
C LEU A 125 -9.65 -9.02 9.57
N PRO A 126 -9.48 -10.31 9.94
CA PRO A 126 -10.08 -10.84 11.17
C PRO A 126 -9.60 -10.09 12.43
N VAL A 127 -8.33 -9.68 12.45
CA VAL A 127 -7.73 -8.94 13.57
C VAL A 127 -8.33 -7.55 13.69
N PHE A 128 -8.48 -6.82 12.58
CA PHE A 128 -9.09 -5.49 12.57
C PHE A 128 -10.57 -5.52 12.98
N LYS A 129 -11.30 -6.54 12.55
CA LYS A 129 -12.70 -6.76 12.96
C LYS A 129 -12.83 -7.09 14.45
N GLU A 130 -12.05 -8.06 14.93
CA GLU A 130 -12.07 -8.50 16.32
C GLU A 130 -11.70 -7.37 17.29
N LEU A 131 -10.67 -6.60 16.98
CA LEU A 131 -10.14 -5.54 17.83
C LEU A 131 -10.70 -4.15 17.51
N ASN A 132 -11.64 -4.06 16.58
CA ASN A 132 -12.29 -2.82 16.13
C ASN A 132 -11.30 -1.68 15.86
N SER A 133 -10.34 -1.92 14.99
CA SER A 133 -9.31 -0.94 14.61
C SER A 133 -9.47 -0.53 13.13
N ILE A 134 -8.67 0.43 12.69
CA ILE A 134 -8.76 1.02 11.35
C ILE A 134 -7.51 0.68 10.55
N LEU A 135 -7.70 0.16 9.33
CA LEU A 135 -6.66 -0.04 8.34
C LEU A 135 -6.86 0.90 7.15
N PHE A 136 -5.85 1.69 6.80
CA PHE A 136 -5.74 2.33 5.49
C PHE A 136 -4.87 1.48 4.58
N TYR A 137 -5.47 0.99 3.49
CA TYR A 137 -4.83 0.13 2.50
C TYR A 137 -4.54 0.93 1.22
N PRO A 138 -3.24 1.17 0.88
CA PRO A 138 -2.85 2.16 -0.12
C PRO A 138 -2.67 1.60 -1.55
N VAL A 139 -2.90 0.32 -1.76
CA VAL A 139 -2.46 -0.38 -2.98
C VAL A 139 -3.67 -0.78 -3.83
N GLN A 140 -3.46 -0.85 -5.14
CA GLN A 140 -4.44 -1.42 -6.07
C GLN A 140 -4.80 -2.85 -5.67
N TYR A 141 -6.02 -3.27 -5.97
CA TYR A 141 -6.48 -4.61 -5.65
C TYR A 141 -7.63 -5.08 -6.56
N GLU A 142 -8.05 -6.33 -6.38
CA GLU A 142 -9.05 -7.00 -7.20
C GLU A 142 -10.50 -6.53 -6.99
N GLY A 143 -10.75 -5.64 -6.03
CA GLY A 143 -12.13 -5.39 -5.58
C GLY A 143 -12.72 -6.58 -4.82
N GLU A 144 -14.02 -6.80 -4.99
CA GLU A 144 -14.78 -7.92 -4.39
C GLU A 144 -14.67 -7.97 -2.85
N GLU A 145 -14.48 -6.81 -2.24
CA GLU A 145 -14.35 -6.62 -0.81
C GLU A 145 -14.74 -5.20 -0.42
N SER A 146 -15.53 -5.07 0.64
CA SER A 146 -15.82 -3.80 1.27
C SER A 146 -16.01 -4.06 2.78
N GLU A 147 -14.99 -3.73 3.56
CA GLU A 147 -14.95 -4.02 4.99
C GLU A 147 -15.06 -2.75 5.83
N ARG A 148 -15.88 -2.80 6.88
CA ARG A 148 -16.13 -1.63 7.74
C ARG A 148 -14.83 -1.02 8.30
N ASN A 149 -13.87 -1.86 8.65
CA ASN A 149 -12.63 -1.46 9.31
C ASN A 149 -11.49 -1.12 8.34
N VAL A 150 -11.75 -1.14 7.02
CA VAL A 150 -10.73 -0.90 5.99
C VAL A 150 -11.12 0.27 5.09
N PHE A 151 -10.16 1.15 4.82
CA PHE A 151 -10.26 2.27 3.89
C PHE A 151 -9.29 2.04 2.73
N TYR A 152 -9.84 1.89 1.53
CA TYR A 152 -9.12 1.53 0.32
C TYR A 152 -8.73 2.79 -0.44
N THR A 153 -7.47 3.20 -0.33
CA THR A 153 -6.96 4.40 -0.99
C THR A 153 -6.19 4.12 -2.29
N GLY A 154 -5.90 2.84 -2.56
CA GLY A 154 -5.43 2.36 -3.84
C GLY A 154 -6.57 2.12 -4.84
N ALA A 155 -6.22 1.76 -6.08
CA ALA A 155 -7.18 1.57 -7.17
C ALA A 155 -8.03 0.31 -7.01
N ALA A 156 -9.33 0.42 -7.25
CA ALA A 156 -10.20 -0.71 -7.58
C ALA A 156 -10.10 -1.04 -9.09
N PRO A 157 -10.60 -2.21 -9.57
CA PRO A 157 -10.47 -2.59 -10.97
C PRO A 157 -11.01 -1.58 -11.98
N ASN A 158 -12.08 -0.87 -11.64
CA ASN A 158 -12.64 0.19 -12.47
C ASN A 158 -11.78 1.47 -12.52
N GLN A 159 -10.78 1.56 -11.65
CA GLN A 159 -9.81 2.66 -11.58
C GLN A 159 -8.41 2.27 -12.10
N GLN A 160 -8.22 1.06 -12.62
CA GLN A 160 -6.94 0.60 -13.17
C GLN A 160 -7.13 -0.42 -14.29
N ALA A 161 -7.59 -1.62 -13.97
CA ALA A 161 -7.59 -2.77 -14.88
C ALA A 161 -8.49 -2.56 -16.12
N ILE A 162 -9.71 -2.10 -15.92
CA ILE A 162 -10.67 -1.86 -17.00
C ILE A 162 -10.22 -0.72 -17.93
N PRO A 163 -9.86 0.49 -17.40
CA PRO A 163 -9.35 1.57 -18.24
C PRO A 163 -8.08 1.20 -19.02
N ALA A 164 -7.18 0.41 -18.45
CA ALA A 164 -5.96 -0.03 -19.11
C ALA A 164 -6.26 -0.92 -20.32
N VAL A 165 -7.20 -1.87 -20.18
CA VAL A 165 -7.63 -2.72 -21.29
C VAL A 165 -8.36 -1.90 -22.36
N ASP A 166 -9.24 -0.98 -21.96
CA ASP A 166 -9.91 -0.07 -22.92
C ASP A 166 -8.90 0.76 -23.72
N TYR A 167 -7.87 1.29 -23.05
CA TYR A 167 -6.81 2.02 -23.73
C TYR A 167 -6.10 1.15 -24.77
N LEU A 168 -5.65 -0.05 -24.39
CA LEU A 168 -4.95 -0.97 -25.29
C LEU A 168 -5.83 -1.46 -26.44
N MET A 169 -7.16 -1.54 -26.26
CA MET A 169 -8.12 -1.85 -27.34
C MET A 169 -8.31 -0.67 -28.29
N SER A 170 -8.08 0.54 -27.84
CA SER A 170 -8.24 1.75 -28.64
C SER A 170 -7.18 1.85 -29.75
N LYS A 171 -7.42 2.73 -30.73
CA LYS A 171 -6.43 3.01 -31.78
C LYS A 171 -5.13 3.55 -31.20
N ASP A 172 -5.24 4.44 -30.23
CA ASP A 172 -4.08 5.11 -29.61
C ASP A 172 -3.25 4.14 -28.76
N GLY A 173 -3.90 3.13 -28.15
CA GLY A 173 -3.25 2.05 -27.38
C GLY A 173 -2.81 0.85 -28.22
N GLY A 174 -2.90 0.92 -29.58
CA GLY A 174 -2.37 -0.10 -30.47
C GLY A 174 -3.39 -1.12 -30.97
N SER A 175 -4.68 -1.00 -30.63
CA SER A 175 -5.78 -1.86 -31.13
C SER A 175 -5.58 -3.35 -30.82
N ALA A 176 -5.20 -3.69 -29.61
CA ALA A 176 -5.01 -5.07 -29.17
C ALA A 176 -6.25 -5.92 -29.37
N LYS A 177 -6.07 -7.14 -29.86
CA LYS A 177 -7.12 -8.13 -30.15
C LYS A 177 -6.86 -9.46 -29.46
N ARG A 178 -5.66 -9.65 -28.92
CA ARG A 178 -5.18 -10.86 -28.29
C ARG A 178 -4.51 -10.52 -26.98
N TRP A 179 -4.71 -11.34 -25.95
CA TRP A 179 -4.41 -10.95 -24.59
C TRP A 179 -3.66 -12.05 -23.83
N VAL A 180 -2.60 -11.65 -23.16
CA VAL A 180 -1.94 -12.47 -22.15
C VAL A 180 -2.22 -11.82 -20.80
N LEU A 181 -2.80 -12.57 -19.87
CA LEU A 181 -3.02 -12.17 -18.50
C LEU A 181 -1.99 -12.92 -17.63
N GLU A 182 -0.87 -12.27 -17.32
CA GLU A 182 0.25 -12.84 -16.58
C GLU A 182 0.25 -12.34 -15.14
N GLY A 183 0.28 -13.22 -14.15
CA GLY A 183 0.17 -12.79 -12.76
C GLY A 183 0.88 -13.67 -11.74
N THR A 184 1.14 -13.11 -10.57
CA THR A 184 1.57 -13.89 -9.41
C THR A 184 0.41 -14.75 -8.90
N ASP A 185 0.71 -15.97 -8.46
CA ASP A 185 -0.31 -16.95 -8.07
C ASP A 185 -0.89 -16.66 -6.66
N TYR A 186 -1.83 -15.72 -6.57
CA TYR A 186 -2.61 -15.46 -5.37
C TYR A 186 -3.92 -14.71 -5.70
N VAL A 187 -4.70 -14.34 -4.68
CA VAL A 187 -6.07 -13.84 -4.84
C VAL A 187 -6.19 -12.63 -5.77
N TYR A 188 -5.29 -11.63 -5.68
CA TYR A 188 -5.37 -10.42 -6.50
C TYR A 188 -5.26 -10.72 -8.01
N PRO A 189 -4.20 -11.36 -8.54
CA PRO A 189 -4.13 -11.68 -9.95
C PRO A 189 -5.24 -12.63 -10.41
N ARG A 190 -5.55 -13.65 -9.63
CA ARG A 190 -6.59 -14.62 -9.99
C ARG A 190 -7.96 -13.98 -10.13
N THR A 191 -8.34 -13.10 -9.21
CA THR A 191 -9.64 -12.40 -9.26
C THR A 191 -9.64 -11.30 -10.33
N THR A 192 -8.58 -10.50 -10.41
CA THR A 192 -8.44 -9.46 -11.46
C THR A 192 -8.49 -10.08 -12.85
N ASN A 193 -7.81 -11.21 -13.07
CA ASN A 193 -7.83 -11.88 -14.36
C ASN A 193 -9.19 -12.49 -14.69
N LYS A 194 -9.96 -12.98 -13.71
CA LYS A 194 -11.37 -13.38 -13.93
C LYS A 194 -12.23 -12.20 -14.40
N ILE A 195 -12.08 -11.05 -13.75
CA ILE A 195 -12.78 -9.82 -14.15
C ILE A 195 -12.40 -9.42 -15.57
N LEU A 196 -11.10 -9.42 -15.88
CA LEU A 196 -10.60 -9.06 -17.21
C LEU A 196 -11.00 -10.07 -18.27
N GLU A 197 -10.96 -11.37 -17.99
CA GLU A 197 -11.43 -12.40 -18.92
C GLU A 197 -12.91 -12.21 -19.27
N ALA A 198 -13.75 -12.01 -18.25
CA ALA A 198 -15.18 -11.75 -18.45
C ALA A 198 -15.42 -10.45 -19.24
N TYR A 199 -14.67 -9.39 -18.93
CA TYR A 199 -14.71 -8.13 -19.66
C TYR A 199 -14.29 -8.29 -21.12
N LEU A 200 -13.17 -8.96 -21.39
CA LEU A 200 -12.66 -9.23 -22.73
C LEU A 200 -13.68 -10.02 -23.57
N LYS A 201 -14.30 -11.06 -22.99
CA LYS A 201 -15.36 -11.85 -23.62
C LYS A 201 -16.59 -11.00 -23.94
N GLN A 202 -16.98 -10.10 -23.05
CA GLN A 202 -18.07 -9.14 -23.31
C GLN A 202 -17.74 -8.18 -24.47
N LYS A 203 -16.48 -7.84 -24.66
CA LYS A 203 -15.99 -7.06 -25.81
C LYS A 203 -15.83 -7.89 -27.09
N GLY A 204 -16.17 -9.17 -27.08
CA GLY A 204 -16.13 -10.06 -28.24
C GLY A 204 -14.77 -10.74 -28.46
N VAL A 205 -13.85 -10.70 -27.51
CA VAL A 205 -12.60 -11.47 -27.56
C VAL A 205 -12.92 -12.95 -27.33
N LYS A 206 -12.39 -13.82 -28.18
CA LYS A 206 -12.64 -15.27 -28.10
C LYS A 206 -11.65 -15.93 -27.13
N ASP A 207 -12.00 -17.12 -26.63
CA ASP A 207 -11.16 -17.89 -25.71
C ASP A 207 -9.77 -18.19 -26.29
N GLU A 208 -9.68 -18.48 -27.57
CA GLU A 208 -8.42 -18.73 -28.29
C GLU A 208 -7.46 -17.52 -28.34
N ASP A 209 -8.00 -16.33 -28.07
CA ASP A 209 -7.27 -15.06 -28.05
C ASP A 209 -6.97 -14.58 -26.61
N ILE A 210 -7.19 -15.42 -25.61
CA ILE A 210 -6.88 -15.14 -24.19
C ILE A 210 -5.98 -16.26 -23.67
N MET A 211 -4.80 -15.89 -23.18
CA MET A 211 -3.88 -16.78 -22.46
C MET A 211 -3.74 -16.28 -21.02
N ILE A 212 -3.90 -17.16 -20.03
CA ILE A 212 -3.80 -16.82 -18.61
C ILE A 212 -2.74 -17.70 -17.97
N ASN A 213 -1.74 -17.07 -17.34
CA ASN A 213 -0.65 -17.76 -16.63
C ASN A 213 -0.48 -17.21 -15.22
N TYR A 214 -0.01 -18.07 -14.32
CA TYR A 214 0.33 -17.68 -12.96
C TYR A 214 1.68 -18.28 -12.56
N THR A 215 2.49 -17.49 -11.86
CA THR A 215 3.77 -17.88 -11.29
C THR A 215 3.82 -17.62 -9.79
N PRO A 216 4.56 -18.38 -8.99
CA PRO A 216 4.65 -18.13 -7.55
C PRO A 216 5.34 -16.80 -7.23
N PHE A 217 5.18 -16.31 -5.99
CA PHE A 217 5.99 -15.19 -5.49
C PHE A 217 7.48 -15.51 -5.58
N GLY A 218 8.30 -14.52 -5.96
CA GLY A 218 9.75 -14.68 -6.09
C GLY A 218 10.17 -15.54 -7.29
N PHE A 219 9.28 -15.78 -8.24
CA PHE A 219 9.61 -16.54 -9.46
C PHE A 219 10.70 -15.84 -10.28
N SER A 220 11.74 -16.57 -10.66
CA SER A 220 12.93 -15.99 -11.30
C SER A 220 13.31 -16.58 -12.65
N ASP A 221 12.84 -17.77 -13.00
CA ASP A 221 13.13 -18.44 -14.27
C ASP A 221 12.04 -18.18 -15.32
N TRP A 222 12.08 -17.01 -15.91
CA TRP A 222 11.06 -16.54 -16.86
C TRP A 222 11.26 -17.02 -18.31
N GLN A 223 12.32 -17.75 -18.61
CA GLN A 223 12.65 -18.13 -20.00
C GLN A 223 11.49 -18.83 -20.71
N THR A 224 10.91 -19.83 -20.07
CA THR A 224 9.79 -20.60 -20.64
C THR A 224 8.54 -19.75 -20.78
N GLU A 225 8.16 -18.99 -19.74
CA GLU A 225 6.92 -18.19 -19.74
C GLU A 225 6.99 -17.07 -20.78
N VAL A 226 8.11 -16.36 -20.87
CA VAL A 226 8.33 -15.31 -21.87
C VAL A 226 8.36 -15.90 -23.30
N SER A 227 8.90 -17.11 -23.48
CA SER A 227 8.85 -17.81 -24.78
C SER A 227 7.40 -18.15 -25.19
N LYS A 228 6.54 -18.55 -24.25
CA LYS A 228 5.11 -18.77 -24.50
C LYS A 228 4.41 -17.47 -24.91
N ILE A 229 4.68 -16.37 -24.21
CA ILE A 229 4.17 -15.04 -24.53
C ILE A 229 4.56 -14.65 -25.96
N LYS A 230 5.84 -14.80 -26.30
CA LYS A 230 6.36 -14.51 -27.63
C LYS A 230 5.68 -15.35 -28.73
N ALA A 231 5.57 -16.66 -28.51
CA ALA A 231 4.92 -17.57 -29.44
C ALA A 231 3.42 -17.21 -29.63
N PHE A 232 2.72 -16.94 -28.52
CA PHE A 232 1.32 -16.53 -28.56
C PHE A 232 1.14 -15.20 -29.29
N GLY A 233 2.03 -14.22 -29.06
CA GLY A 233 1.97 -12.92 -29.72
C GLY A 233 2.35 -12.92 -31.19
N SER A 234 2.99 -13.99 -31.67
CA SER A 234 3.40 -14.13 -33.10
C SER A 234 2.29 -14.63 -34.01
N ALA A 235 1.08 -14.86 -33.54
CA ALA A 235 -0.03 -15.45 -34.31
C ALA A 235 -0.77 -14.46 -35.23
N GLY A 236 -0.16 -13.33 -35.59
CA GLY A 236 -0.68 -12.39 -36.61
C GLY A 236 -1.77 -11.41 -36.16
N LYS A 237 -2.18 -11.46 -34.88
CA LYS A 237 -3.09 -10.49 -34.27
C LYS A 237 -2.31 -9.59 -33.30
N LYS A 238 -2.69 -8.31 -33.21
CA LYS A 238 -2.15 -7.39 -32.21
C LYS A 238 -2.37 -7.94 -30.80
N THR A 239 -1.29 -8.26 -30.10
CA THR A 239 -1.29 -8.88 -28.78
C THR A 239 -0.80 -7.90 -27.73
N ALA A 240 -1.41 -7.89 -26.55
CA ALA A 240 -0.95 -7.16 -25.39
C ALA A 240 -0.86 -8.09 -24.18
N VAL A 241 0.06 -7.78 -23.26
CA VAL A 241 0.19 -8.46 -21.97
C VAL A 241 -0.33 -7.52 -20.88
N VAL A 242 -1.22 -8.03 -20.04
CA VAL A 242 -1.57 -7.42 -18.75
C VAL A 242 -0.78 -8.13 -17.67
N SER A 243 0.07 -7.39 -16.96
CA SER A 243 0.91 -7.94 -15.90
C SER A 243 0.35 -7.55 -14.52
N THR A 244 -0.01 -8.56 -13.75
CA THR A 244 -0.33 -8.49 -12.32
C THR A 244 0.74 -9.19 -11.48
N ILE A 245 1.99 -9.22 -11.96
CA ILE A 245 3.15 -9.74 -11.26
C ILE A 245 3.51 -8.76 -10.14
N ASN A 246 3.79 -9.27 -8.93
CA ASN A 246 4.11 -8.46 -7.76
C ASN A 246 5.51 -8.76 -7.21
N GLY A 247 6.11 -7.73 -6.62
CA GLY A 247 7.37 -7.82 -5.90
C GLY A 247 8.58 -8.02 -6.81
N ASP A 248 9.59 -8.66 -6.28
CA ASP A 248 10.90 -8.85 -6.90
C ASP A 248 10.89 -9.71 -8.18
N ALA A 249 9.82 -10.50 -8.40
CA ALA A 249 9.64 -11.29 -9.63
C ALA A 249 9.52 -10.41 -10.90
N ASN A 250 9.18 -9.12 -10.76
CA ASN A 250 9.15 -8.18 -11.89
C ASN A 250 10.55 -7.97 -12.50
N VAL A 251 11.60 -7.98 -11.70
CA VAL A 251 12.97 -7.73 -12.15
C VAL A 251 13.42 -8.77 -13.21
N PRO A 252 13.41 -10.09 -12.92
CA PRO A 252 13.77 -11.09 -13.91
C PRO A 252 12.75 -11.22 -15.05
N PHE A 253 11.45 -10.91 -14.83
CA PHE A 253 10.45 -10.90 -15.89
C PHE A 253 10.82 -9.89 -16.99
N TYR A 254 11.01 -8.62 -16.62
CA TYR A 254 11.36 -7.57 -17.58
C TYR A 254 12.73 -7.79 -18.23
N LYS A 255 13.70 -8.28 -17.46
CA LYS A 255 15.00 -8.65 -18.02
C LYS A 255 14.86 -9.71 -19.12
N GLU A 256 14.00 -10.71 -18.89
CA GLU A 256 13.82 -11.78 -19.87
C GLU A 256 13.02 -11.32 -21.11
N LEU A 257 12.05 -10.41 -20.96
CA LEU A 257 11.41 -9.75 -22.11
C LEU A 257 12.47 -9.10 -23.02
N GLY A 258 13.39 -8.37 -22.43
CA GLY A 258 14.52 -7.76 -23.15
C GLY A 258 15.45 -8.78 -23.80
N ASN A 259 15.82 -9.85 -23.08
CA ASN A 259 16.67 -10.93 -23.59
C ASN A 259 16.07 -11.62 -24.83
N GLN A 260 14.75 -11.84 -24.84
CA GLN A 260 14.07 -12.45 -25.96
C GLN A 260 13.65 -11.45 -27.06
N GLY A 261 14.00 -10.18 -26.90
CA GLY A 261 13.77 -9.12 -27.87
C GLY A 261 12.29 -8.77 -28.05
N ILE A 262 11.45 -8.94 -27.02
CA ILE A 262 10.06 -8.50 -27.02
C ILE A 262 10.05 -7.00 -26.81
N LYS A 263 9.63 -6.26 -27.85
CA LYS A 263 9.51 -4.80 -27.83
C LYS A 263 8.08 -4.39 -27.57
N ALA A 264 7.88 -3.24 -26.95
CA ALA A 264 6.57 -2.64 -26.71
C ALA A 264 5.78 -2.38 -28.02
N THR A 265 6.48 -2.11 -29.12
CA THR A 265 5.86 -1.97 -30.45
C THR A 265 5.22 -3.24 -31.00
N ASP A 266 5.71 -4.40 -30.55
CA ASP A 266 5.27 -5.71 -31.03
C ASP A 266 4.25 -6.34 -30.08
N ILE A 267 4.60 -6.42 -28.79
CA ILE A 267 3.77 -6.96 -27.70
C ILE A 267 3.90 -6.04 -26.51
N PRO A 268 3.09 -4.95 -26.40
CA PRO A 268 3.12 -4.09 -25.24
C PRO A 268 2.71 -4.83 -23.99
N VAL A 269 3.41 -4.56 -22.88
CA VAL A 269 3.04 -4.98 -21.54
C VAL A 269 2.46 -3.77 -20.83
N VAL A 270 1.28 -3.89 -20.22
CA VAL A 270 0.76 -2.95 -19.23
C VAL A 270 0.86 -3.58 -17.85
N ALA A 271 1.61 -2.95 -16.96
CA ALA A 271 1.79 -3.42 -15.59
C ALA A 271 0.82 -2.70 -14.63
N PHE A 272 0.35 -3.45 -13.62
CA PHE A 272 -0.49 -2.92 -12.55
C PHE A 272 0.24 -2.84 -11.20
N SER A 273 1.47 -3.32 -11.14
CA SER A 273 2.27 -3.35 -9.90
C SER A 273 3.74 -2.95 -10.15
N VAL A 274 3.99 -2.20 -11.22
CA VAL A 274 5.31 -1.63 -11.52
C VAL A 274 5.17 -0.12 -11.67
N GLY A 275 5.86 0.60 -10.83
CA GLY A 275 5.99 2.05 -10.86
C GLY A 275 7.45 2.47 -10.86
N GLU A 276 7.71 3.70 -10.49
CA GLU A 276 9.04 4.31 -10.51
C GLU A 276 10.04 3.58 -9.59
N GLU A 277 9.57 3.08 -8.44
CA GLU A 277 10.43 2.37 -7.48
C GLU A 277 10.92 1.01 -8.03
N GLU A 278 10.04 0.25 -8.67
CA GLU A 278 10.40 -1.02 -9.29
C GLU A 278 11.35 -0.82 -10.49
N LEU A 279 11.17 0.29 -11.24
CA LEU A 279 12.04 0.62 -12.37
C LEU A 279 13.42 1.13 -11.93
N ALA A 280 13.55 1.72 -10.74
CA ALA A 280 14.81 2.31 -10.25
C ALA A 280 15.98 1.29 -10.15
N GLY A 281 15.66 0.00 -10.03
CA GLY A 281 16.64 -1.09 -9.98
C GLY A 281 16.89 -1.81 -11.30
N LEU A 282 16.27 -1.38 -12.41
CA LEU A 282 16.29 -2.07 -13.70
C LEU A 282 17.11 -1.32 -14.77
N ASP A 283 17.65 -2.07 -15.75
CA ASP A 283 18.00 -1.49 -17.04
C ASP A 283 16.69 -1.20 -17.80
N THR A 284 16.33 0.06 -17.88
CA THR A 284 15.06 0.52 -18.47
C THR A 284 15.09 0.62 -19.98
N LYS A 285 16.28 0.57 -20.62
CA LYS A 285 16.40 0.71 -22.08
C LYS A 285 15.54 -0.30 -22.88
N PRO A 286 15.54 -1.61 -22.57
CA PRO A 286 14.68 -2.55 -23.26
C PRO A 286 13.21 -2.42 -22.91
N LEU A 287 12.85 -1.63 -21.87
CA LEU A 287 11.49 -1.47 -21.38
C LEU A 287 10.78 -0.23 -21.94
N VAL A 288 11.51 0.64 -22.64
CA VAL A 288 10.94 1.87 -23.22
C VAL A 288 9.74 1.52 -24.11
N GLY A 289 8.64 2.24 -23.86
CA GLY A 289 7.38 2.04 -24.57
C GLY A 289 6.42 1.02 -23.93
N HIS A 290 6.87 0.16 -23.00
CA HIS A 290 5.94 -0.61 -22.17
C HIS A 290 5.17 0.32 -21.24
N LEU A 291 4.03 -0.14 -20.73
CA LEU A 291 3.05 0.69 -20.04
C LEU A 291 2.87 0.30 -18.58
N ALA A 292 2.40 1.26 -17.80
CA ALA A 292 1.82 1.00 -16.49
C ALA A 292 0.49 1.76 -16.35
N ALA A 293 -0.42 1.23 -15.55
CA ALA A 293 -1.69 1.86 -15.25
C ALA A 293 -1.76 2.18 -13.75
N TRP A 294 -1.88 3.48 -13.42
CA TRP A 294 -1.91 3.99 -12.06
C TRP A 294 -2.85 5.19 -11.91
N ASN A 295 -2.99 5.69 -10.69
CA ASN A 295 -3.73 6.92 -10.42
C ASN A 295 -2.79 8.12 -10.19
N TYR A 296 -1.50 7.89 -10.18
CA TYR A 296 -0.44 8.88 -10.04
C TYR A 296 0.84 8.41 -10.73
N PHE A 297 1.61 9.35 -11.26
CA PHE A 297 3.00 9.20 -11.67
C PHE A 297 3.80 10.42 -11.20
N GLU A 298 5.06 10.22 -10.80
CA GLU A 298 5.96 11.30 -10.37
C GLU A 298 6.09 12.41 -11.44
N SER A 299 6.05 12.03 -12.70
CA SER A 299 6.16 12.94 -13.83
C SER A 299 5.00 13.93 -14.00
N ILE A 300 3.89 13.77 -13.28
CA ILE A 300 2.71 14.65 -13.35
C ILE A 300 3.06 16.07 -12.87
N LYS A 301 2.79 17.07 -13.71
CA LYS A 301 3.15 18.46 -13.47
C LYS A 301 2.03 19.22 -12.75
N THR A 302 2.07 19.21 -11.42
CA THR A 302 1.22 20.06 -10.57
C THR A 302 2.05 20.72 -9.47
N PRO A 303 1.63 21.88 -8.94
CA PRO A 303 2.31 22.50 -7.80
C PRO A 303 2.33 21.59 -6.55
N ALA A 304 1.25 20.84 -6.30
CA ALA A 304 1.15 19.94 -5.18
C ALA A 304 2.16 18.79 -5.29
N ASN A 305 2.29 18.21 -6.48
CA ASN A 305 3.27 17.14 -6.73
C ASN A 305 4.70 17.65 -6.60
N ALA A 306 5.01 18.81 -7.20
CA ALA A 306 6.33 19.40 -7.10
C ALA A 306 6.73 19.67 -5.63
N ALA A 307 5.79 20.14 -4.81
CA ALA A 307 6.00 20.36 -3.38
C ALA A 307 6.25 19.04 -2.64
N PHE A 308 5.48 18.00 -2.94
CA PHE A 308 5.60 16.67 -2.33
C PHE A 308 6.95 16.01 -2.67
N ILE A 309 7.36 16.03 -3.95
CA ILE A 309 8.67 15.52 -4.39
C ILE A 309 9.81 16.26 -3.69
N LYS A 310 9.75 17.60 -3.61
CA LYS A 310 10.74 18.39 -2.89
C LYS A 310 10.82 18.00 -1.41
N GLN A 311 9.68 17.80 -0.77
CA GLN A 311 9.59 17.38 0.63
C GLN A 311 10.16 15.97 0.82
N TRP A 312 9.87 15.05 -0.09
CA TRP A 312 10.38 13.68 -0.11
C TRP A 312 11.91 13.65 -0.22
N HIS A 313 12.48 14.40 -1.16
CA HIS A 313 13.93 14.50 -1.33
C HIS A 313 14.60 15.11 -0.09
N ALA A 314 13.99 16.13 0.52
CA ALA A 314 14.52 16.75 1.74
C ALA A 314 14.47 15.78 2.93
N PHE A 315 13.40 15.00 3.09
CA PHE A 315 13.24 14.02 4.15
C PHE A 315 14.23 12.87 4.01
N THR A 316 14.33 12.29 2.82
CA THR A 316 15.22 11.16 2.53
C THR A 316 16.68 11.57 2.39
N LYS A 317 16.98 12.87 2.26
CA LYS A 317 18.30 13.42 1.91
C LYS A 317 18.88 12.80 0.64
N ASN A 318 18.00 12.48 -0.29
CA ASN A 318 18.35 11.83 -1.57
C ASN A 318 17.39 12.26 -2.67
N ASP A 319 17.90 13.06 -3.60
CA ASP A 319 17.17 13.62 -4.75
C ASP A 319 16.94 12.60 -5.90
N LYS A 320 17.46 11.39 -5.74
CA LYS A 320 17.25 10.28 -6.68
C LYS A 320 16.14 9.31 -6.25
N ARG A 321 15.62 9.48 -5.00
CA ARG A 321 14.49 8.69 -4.54
C ARG A 321 13.22 9.15 -5.24
N THR A 322 12.56 8.22 -5.89
CA THR A 322 11.32 8.48 -6.63
C THR A 322 10.09 8.49 -5.73
N THR A 323 8.99 9.02 -6.25
CA THR A 323 7.65 8.88 -5.68
C THR A 323 6.80 8.02 -6.60
N ASN A 324 5.78 7.35 -6.06
CA ASN A 324 4.90 6.46 -6.82
C ASN A 324 3.44 6.52 -6.34
N ASP A 325 2.54 5.83 -7.03
CA ASP A 325 1.11 5.82 -6.73
C ASP A 325 0.77 5.38 -5.29
N PRO A 326 1.32 4.27 -4.73
CA PRO A 326 1.01 3.90 -3.35
C PRO A 326 1.46 4.92 -2.31
N MET A 327 2.52 5.71 -2.59
CA MET A 327 2.92 6.82 -1.73
C MET A 327 1.89 7.95 -1.77
N GLU A 328 1.35 8.29 -2.95
CA GLU A 328 0.23 9.24 -3.07
C GLU A 328 -1.01 8.71 -2.33
N ALA A 329 -1.32 7.44 -2.46
CA ALA A 329 -2.45 6.83 -1.76
C ALA A 329 -2.31 6.91 -0.23
N HIS A 330 -1.09 6.76 0.30
CA HIS A 330 -0.79 7.03 1.71
C HIS A 330 -0.95 8.50 2.07
N TYR A 331 -0.45 9.41 1.23
CA TYR A 331 -0.63 10.84 1.42
C TYR A 331 -2.11 11.23 1.52
N ILE A 332 -2.95 10.74 0.62
CA ILE A 332 -4.39 10.99 0.62
C ILE A 332 -5.03 10.39 1.87
N GLY A 333 -4.78 9.11 2.15
CA GLY A 333 -5.37 8.39 3.27
C GLY A 333 -5.00 8.99 4.63
N PHE A 334 -3.73 9.37 4.81
CA PHE A 334 -3.26 10.04 6.01
C PHE A 334 -3.96 11.39 6.24
N ASN A 335 -4.05 12.21 5.21
CA ASN A 335 -4.75 13.49 5.30
C ASN A 335 -6.26 13.31 5.57
N MET A 336 -6.91 12.27 5.01
CA MET A 336 -8.31 11.95 5.31
C MET A 336 -8.49 11.52 6.75
N TRP A 337 -7.61 10.67 7.28
CA TRP A 337 -7.63 10.26 8.68
C TRP A 337 -7.43 11.45 9.63
N VAL A 338 -6.45 12.32 9.39
CA VAL A 338 -6.22 13.53 10.18
C VAL A 338 -7.47 14.40 10.21
N LYS A 339 -8.08 14.68 9.05
CA LYS A 339 -9.32 15.46 8.96
C LYS A 339 -10.50 14.82 9.70
N ALA A 340 -10.64 13.51 9.62
CA ALA A 340 -11.70 12.80 10.34
C ALA A 340 -11.51 12.90 11.86
N VAL A 341 -10.29 12.69 12.36
CA VAL A 341 -9.94 12.85 13.79
C VAL A 341 -10.18 14.28 14.27
N GLU A 342 -9.77 15.28 13.49
CA GLU A 342 -10.03 16.69 13.79
C GLU A 342 -11.52 17.00 13.82
N LYS A 343 -12.31 16.45 12.92
CA LYS A 343 -13.77 16.63 12.84
C LYS A 343 -14.47 16.07 14.08
N VAL A 344 -14.12 14.85 14.51
CA VAL A 344 -14.78 14.20 15.66
C VAL A 344 -14.08 14.47 16.99
N LYS A 345 -12.92 15.16 17.00
CA LYS A 345 -12.11 15.46 18.18
C LYS A 345 -11.72 14.20 18.98
N SER A 346 -11.53 13.09 18.29
CA SER A 346 -11.26 11.78 18.91
C SER A 346 -10.52 10.87 17.94
N THR A 347 -9.72 9.93 18.49
CA THR A 347 -9.11 8.81 17.77
C THR A 347 -9.91 7.51 17.94
N ASP A 348 -11.06 7.57 18.56
CA ASP A 348 -11.98 6.43 18.69
C ASP A 348 -12.34 5.86 17.33
N ALA A 349 -12.17 4.55 17.17
CA ALA A 349 -12.29 3.90 15.87
C ALA A 349 -13.70 4.07 15.26
N ASP A 350 -14.76 3.88 16.06
CA ASP A 350 -16.13 3.99 15.54
C ASP A 350 -16.44 5.41 15.07
N LYS A 351 -16.08 6.41 15.86
CA LYS A 351 -16.28 7.82 15.50
C LYS A 351 -15.53 8.22 14.23
N VAL A 352 -14.30 7.73 14.08
CA VAL A 352 -13.46 8.03 12.90
C VAL A 352 -14.00 7.31 11.67
N ILE A 353 -14.38 6.02 11.80
CA ILE A 353 -14.99 5.24 10.71
C ILE A 353 -16.27 5.93 10.20
N GLU A 354 -17.15 6.35 11.09
CA GLU A 354 -18.41 7.05 10.72
C GLU A 354 -18.18 8.43 10.11
N ALA A 355 -17.08 9.10 10.47
CA ALA A 355 -16.78 10.44 9.98
C ALA A 355 -16.10 10.47 8.61
N LEU A 356 -15.39 9.38 8.23
CA LEU A 356 -14.58 9.29 7.01
C LEU A 356 -15.39 9.39 5.71
N PRO A 357 -16.55 8.73 5.53
CA PRO A 357 -17.36 8.93 4.33
C PRO A 357 -17.70 10.39 4.09
N GLY A 358 -17.41 10.87 2.89
CA GLY A 358 -17.57 12.27 2.50
C GLY A 358 -16.38 13.19 2.79
N ILE A 359 -15.37 12.74 3.54
CA ILE A 359 -14.12 13.51 3.72
C ILE A 359 -13.42 13.66 2.36
N GLU A 360 -12.97 14.87 2.09
CA GLU A 360 -12.18 15.21 0.92
C GLU A 360 -10.76 15.60 1.34
N ALA A 361 -9.76 15.10 0.60
CA ALA A 361 -8.37 15.48 0.78
C ALA A 361 -7.74 15.87 -0.56
N PRO A 362 -6.80 16.84 -0.59
CA PRO A 362 -6.07 17.13 -1.80
C PRO A 362 -5.28 15.91 -2.27
N ASN A 363 -5.19 15.73 -3.58
CA ASN A 363 -4.32 14.75 -4.20
C ASN A 363 -3.14 15.45 -4.90
N LEU A 364 -2.17 14.67 -5.36
CA LEU A 364 -0.98 15.22 -6.02
C LEU A 364 -1.18 15.46 -7.53
N THR A 365 -2.30 14.99 -8.07
CA THR A 365 -2.63 15.09 -9.49
C THR A 365 -3.39 16.37 -9.87
N GLY A 366 -3.59 17.27 -8.91
CA GLY A 366 -4.16 18.60 -9.12
C GLY A 366 -5.64 18.73 -8.79
N GLY A 367 -6.17 17.88 -7.95
CA GLY A 367 -7.56 17.91 -7.52
C GLY A 367 -7.75 17.47 -6.07
N THR A 368 -8.93 16.93 -5.78
CA THR A 368 -9.28 16.32 -4.50
C THR A 368 -9.76 14.89 -4.72
N SER A 369 -9.47 14.04 -3.75
CA SER A 369 -10.06 12.70 -3.63
C SER A 369 -11.09 12.72 -2.50
N LYS A 370 -12.19 12.01 -2.68
CA LYS A 370 -13.28 11.92 -1.72
C LYS A 370 -13.44 10.49 -1.24
N MET A 371 -13.57 10.31 0.07
CA MET A 371 -13.92 9.03 0.66
C MET A 371 -15.39 8.72 0.40
N LEU A 372 -15.66 7.56 -0.18
CA LEU A 372 -17.00 7.10 -0.54
C LEU A 372 -17.63 6.26 0.59
N PRO A 373 -18.95 6.07 0.61
CA PRO A 373 -19.61 5.20 1.60
C PRO A 373 -19.16 3.74 1.58
N ASN A 374 -18.64 3.26 0.45
CA ASN A 374 -18.05 1.91 0.32
C ASN A 374 -16.58 1.84 0.75
N HIS A 375 -16.06 2.88 1.41
CA HIS A 375 -14.70 3.04 1.90
C HIS A 375 -13.61 3.06 0.81
N HIS A 376 -13.97 3.27 -0.44
CA HIS A 376 -13.06 3.58 -1.55
C HIS A 376 -12.98 5.08 -1.77
N ILE A 377 -12.02 5.52 -2.58
CA ILE A 377 -11.87 6.95 -2.88
C ILE A 377 -12.07 7.24 -4.36
N THR A 378 -12.38 8.48 -4.69
CA THR A 378 -12.36 8.95 -6.07
C THR A 378 -10.93 9.24 -6.50
N LYS A 379 -10.51 8.74 -7.67
CA LYS A 379 -9.17 8.97 -8.24
C LYS A 379 -9.25 9.14 -9.76
N PRO A 380 -8.38 9.95 -10.40
CA PRO A 380 -8.17 9.89 -11.85
C PRO A 380 -7.43 8.60 -12.21
N VAL A 381 -7.48 8.20 -13.47
CA VAL A 381 -6.69 7.07 -13.98
C VAL A 381 -5.75 7.57 -15.07
N PHE A 382 -4.51 7.09 -15.03
CA PHE A 382 -3.47 7.41 -16.00
C PHE A 382 -2.88 6.13 -16.59
N ILE A 383 -2.51 6.20 -17.86
CA ILE A 383 -1.60 5.24 -18.49
C ILE A 383 -0.28 5.96 -18.73
N GLY A 384 0.79 5.40 -18.17
CA GLY A 384 2.15 5.90 -18.32
C GLY A 384 2.96 4.97 -19.21
N GLU A 385 3.77 5.55 -20.08
CA GLU A 385 4.73 4.84 -20.92
C GLU A 385 6.13 4.96 -20.31
N VAL A 386 6.81 3.83 -20.18
CA VAL A 386 8.16 3.76 -19.60
C VAL A 386 9.16 4.52 -20.44
N ARG A 387 9.91 5.41 -19.79
CA ARG A 387 11.04 6.15 -20.35
C ARG A 387 12.37 5.48 -20.03
N GLY A 388 13.40 5.82 -20.80
CA GLY A 388 14.75 5.30 -20.61
C GLY A 388 15.43 5.71 -19.29
N ASP A 389 14.90 6.73 -18.59
CA ASP A 389 15.37 7.21 -17.29
C ASP A 389 14.63 6.61 -16.09
N GLY A 390 13.74 5.63 -16.31
CA GLY A 390 12.96 4.99 -15.26
C GLY A 390 11.73 5.79 -14.82
N GLN A 391 11.40 6.86 -15.51
CA GLN A 391 10.19 7.64 -15.32
C GLN A 391 9.12 7.24 -16.35
N PHE A 392 7.94 7.83 -16.24
CA PHE A 392 6.82 7.60 -17.15
C PHE A 392 6.38 8.87 -17.86
N ASP A 393 6.04 8.75 -19.13
CA ASP A 393 5.28 9.75 -19.85
C ASP A 393 3.80 9.39 -19.79
N VAL A 394 2.95 10.30 -19.29
CA VAL A 394 1.51 10.09 -19.27
C VAL A 394 0.96 10.19 -20.69
N VAL A 395 0.56 9.05 -21.27
CA VAL A 395 0.06 8.97 -22.65
C VAL A 395 -1.47 8.98 -22.73
N TRP A 396 -2.15 8.68 -21.61
CA TRP A 396 -3.60 8.72 -21.52
C TRP A 396 -4.06 9.00 -20.08
N LYS A 397 -5.23 9.63 -19.95
CA LYS A 397 -5.88 9.86 -18.65
C LYS A 397 -7.38 9.95 -18.79
N THR A 398 -8.11 9.67 -17.71
CA THR A 398 -9.56 9.95 -17.62
C THR A 398 -9.83 11.45 -17.67
N LYS A 399 -11.05 11.82 -18.12
CA LYS A 399 -11.49 13.23 -18.15
C LYS A 399 -11.69 13.83 -16.76
N GLY A 400 -11.79 13.01 -15.72
CA GLY A 400 -12.01 13.40 -14.33
C GLY A 400 -11.73 12.23 -13.41
N VAL A 401 -12.16 12.38 -12.15
CA VAL A 401 -12.03 11.33 -11.15
C VAL A 401 -13.05 10.22 -11.40
N VAL A 402 -12.64 8.98 -11.14
CA VAL A 402 -13.47 7.78 -11.18
C VAL A 402 -13.79 7.38 -9.74
N PRO A 403 -15.05 7.17 -9.36
CA PRO A 403 -15.38 6.60 -8.06
C PRO A 403 -14.89 5.17 -7.96
N GLY A 404 -14.20 4.83 -6.88
CA GLY A 404 -13.78 3.44 -6.63
C GLY A 404 -14.99 2.56 -6.35
N ASP A 405 -15.09 1.44 -7.08
CA ASP A 405 -16.15 0.46 -6.89
C ASP A 405 -15.56 -0.87 -6.47
N ALA A 406 -16.02 -1.38 -5.34
CA ALA A 406 -15.60 -2.67 -4.81
C ALA A 406 -16.15 -3.83 -5.66
N TRP A 407 -17.31 -3.64 -6.30
CA TRP A 407 -18.09 -4.72 -6.88
C TRP A 407 -18.07 -4.68 -8.40
N SER A 408 -17.55 -5.73 -9.01
CA SER A 408 -17.39 -5.79 -10.46
C SER A 408 -18.71 -6.05 -11.20
N ASP A 409 -18.96 -5.26 -12.23
CA ASP A 409 -20.08 -5.50 -13.17
C ASP A 409 -19.90 -6.77 -14.03
N TYR A 410 -18.70 -7.35 -14.04
CA TYR A 410 -18.32 -8.46 -14.92
C TYR A 410 -18.35 -9.83 -14.23
N LEU A 411 -18.44 -9.86 -12.89
CA LEU A 411 -18.62 -11.12 -12.16
C LEU A 411 -20.08 -11.34 -11.79
N PRO A 412 -20.60 -12.58 -11.94
CA PRO A 412 -22.00 -12.88 -11.62
C PRO A 412 -22.36 -12.53 -10.18
N GLY A 413 -23.42 -11.73 -10.00
CA GLY A 413 -23.93 -11.32 -8.70
C GLY A 413 -23.14 -10.22 -7.98
N SER A 414 -21.94 -9.91 -8.40
CA SER A 414 -21.11 -8.87 -7.79
C SER A 414 -21.74 -7.48 -7.95
N LYS A 415 -22.19 -7.13 -9.16
CA LYS A 415 -22.87 -5.85 -9.47
C LYS A 415 -24.13 -5.58 -8.64
N ASP A 416 -24.74 -6.63 -8.06
CA ASP A 416 -25.94 -6.52 -7.24
C ASP A 416 -25.61 -6.27 -5.76
N LEU A 417 -24.34 -6.19 -5.42
CA LEU A 417 -23.85 -5.92 -4.08
C LEU A 417 -23.68 -4.42 -3.81
N ASP A 418 -23.71 -4.06 -2.54
CA ASP A 418 -23.49 -2.71 -2.05
C ASP A 418 -22.84 -2.74 -0.67
N ALA A 419 -22.17 -1.66 -0.30
CA ALA A 419 -21.63 -1.45 1.05
C ALA A 419 -22.51 -0.46 1.79
N ASP A 420 -23.39 -0.93 2.66
CA ASP A 420 -24.24 -0.10 3.50
C ASP A 420 -23.92 -0.32 4.98
N TRP A 421 -22.86 0.28 5.45
CA TRP A 421 -22.42 0.16 6.84
C TRP A 421 -23.34 0.86 7.84
N VAL A 422 -23.95 1.97 7.42
CA VAL A 422 -24.75 2.80 8.32
C VAL A 422 -26.14 2.22 8.53
N THR A 423 -26.85 1.93 7.45
CA THR A 423 -28.26 1.51 7.49
C THR A 423 -28.41 0.02 7.81
N LEU A 424 -27.63 -0.83 7.11
CA LEU A 424 -27.79 -2.29 7.15
C LEU A 424 -26.69 -3.00 7.93
N LYS A 425 -25.63 -2.28 8.32
CA LYS A 425 -24.46 -2.80 9.06
C LYS A 425 -23.81 -4.01 8.38
N CYS A 426 -23.78 -4.00 7.04
CA CYS A 426 -23.15 -5.04 6.25
C CYS A 426 -22.43 -4.46 5.03
N GLY A 427 -21.27 -5.03 4.67
CA GLY A 427 -20.43 -4.55 3.58
C GLY A 427 -20.64 -5.26 2.26
N ASN A 428 -21.53 -6.22 2.19
CA ASN A 428 -21.90 -6.97 0.99
C ASN A 428 -23.42 -7.20 0.92
N TYR A 429 -24.16 -6.11 1.08
CA TYR A 429 -25.60 -6.12 0.94
C TYR A 429 -25.99 -6.37 -0.51
N ASN A 430 -26.84 -7.39 -0.75
CA ASN A 430 -27.39 -7.63 -2.07
C ASN A 430 -28.67 -6.80 -2.28
N ARG A 431 -28.58 -5.79 -3.15
CA ARG A 431 -29.67 -4.84 -3.46
C ARG A 431 -30.91 -5.53 -4.05
N VAL A 432 -30.72 -6.64 -4.78
CA VAL A 432 -31.80 -7.38 -5.43
C VAL A 432 -32.55 -8.26 -4.42
N THR A 433 -31.82 -9.06 -3.65
CA THR A 433 -32.42 -9.98 -2.66
C THR A 433 -32.73 -9.29 -1.34
N LYS A 434 -32.24 -8.07 -1.12
CA LYS A 434 -32.36 -7.27 0.12
C LYS A 434 -31.83 -8.00 1.36
N LYS A 435 -30.74 -8.73 1.20
CA LYS A 435 -30.07 -9.49 2.27
C LYS A 435 -28.61 -9.11 2.39
N CYS A 436 -28.07 -9.15 3.60
CA CYS A 436 -26.63 -9.17 3.83
C CYS A 436 -26.08 -10.55 3.45
N GLY A 437 -25.06 -10.58 2.63
CA GLY A 437 -24.31 -11.79 2.34
C GLY A 437 -23.58 -12.26 3.60
N GLY A 438 -23.45 -13.57 3.79
CA GLY A 438 -22.55 -14.14 4.79
C GLY A 438 -21.11 -13.69 4.48
N GLN A 439 -20.27 -13.57 5.52
CA GLN A 439 -18.85 -13.30 5.33
C GLN A 439 -18.28 -14.34 4.38
N GLY A 440 -17.68 -13.87 3.30
CA GLY A 440 -17.33 -14.66 2.16
C GLY A 440 -16.57 -15.93 2.47
N SER A 441 -17.01 -16.97 1.84
CA SER A 441 -16.23 -18.17 1.57
C SER A 441 -15.08 -17.84 0.63
#